data_80d002ec81045e56c16afb0796c9e67c
#
_entry.id   80d002ec81045e56c16afb0796c9e67c
#
_cell.length_a   1.000
_cell.length_b   1.000
_cell.length_c   1.000
_cell.angle_alpha   90.00
_cell.angle_beta   90.00
_cell.angle_gamma   90.00
#
_symmetry.space_group_name_H-M   'P 1'
#
loop_
_entity.id
_entity.type
_entity.pdbx_description
1 polymer ?
#
loop_
_entity_poly.entity_id
_entity_poly.type
_entity_poly.pdbx_seq_one_letter_code
_entity_poly.pdbx_strand_id
1 'polypeptide(L)'
;PSRRQRQMCIRDRSYVIKKGGEIFFAILEENVVGTAALIPTAENVFELAKMSVRKNLQGNGIGKKLLKRCIEFSKERKVREIFLITNDSLKPALNLYLSSGFVLNELNDDERYDRGNTKMSLILGE
;
A
#
# COMPACT_ATOMS: atom_id res chain seq x y z
N PRO A 1 2.97 6.20 20.44
CA PRO A 1 2.08 6.88 19.51
C PRO A 1 0.95 7.59 20.22
N SER A 2 0.38 8.57 19.56
CA SER A 2 -0.72 9.32 20.11
C SER A 2 -1.97 8.43 20.17
N ARG A 3 -2.94 8.87 20.96
CA ARG A 3 -4.19 8.15 21.06
C ARG A 3 -4.87 8.01 19.69
N ARG A 4 -4.80 9.06 18.89
CA ARG A 4 -5.40 9.04 17.57
C ARG A 4 -4.78 7.95 16.71
N GLN A 5 -3.47 7.79 16.81
CA GLN A 5 -2.79 6.75 16.04
C GLN A 5 -3.19 5.36 16.51
N ARG A 6 -3.47 5.20 17.79
CA ARG A 6 -3.89 3.91 18.32
C ARG A 6 -5.28 3.50 17.87
N GLN A 7 -6.09 4.44 17.41
CA GLN A 7 -7.40 4.10 16.87
C GLN A 7 -7.31 3.21 15.64
N MET A 8 -6.11 3.11 15.07
CA MET A 8 -5.88 2.25 13.91
C MET A 8 -5.55 0.83 14.30
N CYS A 9 -5.56 0.53 15.58
CA CYS A 9 -5.26 -0.81 16.04
C CYS A 9 -6.23 -1.80 15.41
N ILE A 10 -5.68 -2.86 14.86
CA ILE A 10 -6.49 -3.84 14.14
C ILE A 10 -6.77 -5.03 15.02
N ARG A 11 -5.73 -5.57 15.61
CA ARG A 11 -5.85 -6.79 16.38
C ARG A 11 -4.46 -7.21 16.82
N ASP A 12 -4.35 -7.98 17.91
CA ASP A 12 -3.11 -8.62 18.28
C ASP A 12 -1.96 -7.65 18.47
N ARG A 13 -2.26 -6.44 18.94
CA ARG A 13 -1.27 -5.41 19.20
C ARG A 13 -0.62 -4.86 17.94
N SER A 14 -1.22 -5.12 16.79
CA SER A 14 -0.74 -4.51 15.55
C SER A 14 -1.68 -3.40 15.14
N TYR A 15 -1.12 -2.33 14.60
CA TYR A 15 -1.92 -1.25 14.06
C TYR A 15 -1.17 -0.58 12.92
N VAL A 16 -1.93 0.11 12.11
CA VAL A 16 -1.39 0.86 10.98
C VAL A 16 -1.63 2.33 11.26
N ILE A 17 -0.56 3.11 11.22
CA ILE A 17 -0.63 4.54 11.47
C ILE A 17 -0.06 5.30 10.29
N LYS A 18 -0.59 6.50 10.08
CA LYS A 18 -0.03 7.43 9.10
C LYS A 18 0.93 8.35 9.84
N LYS A 19 2.11 8.55 9.26
CA LYS A 19 3.11 9.41 9.86
C LYS A 19 3.91 10.07 8.75
N GLY A 20 4.12 11.40 8.88
CA GLY A 20 4.94 12.11 7.92
C GLY A 20 4.34 12.16 6.54
N GLY A 21 3.17 12.76 6.41
CA GLY A 21 2.50 12.86 5.12
C GLY A 21 1.70 11.61 4.81
N GLU A 22 1.94 11.00 3.68
CA GLU A 22 1.20 9.83 3.22
C GLU A 22 1.99 8.54 3.40
N ILE A 23 2.77 8.44 4.44
CA ILE A 23 3.50 7.21 4.76
C ILE A 23 2.78 6.51 5.90
N PHE A 24 2.54 5.22 5.74
CA PHE A 24 1.87 4.40 6.74
C PHE A 24 2.83 3.36 7.28
N PHE A 25 2.73 3.10 8.56
CA PHE A 25 3.56 2.10 9.23
C PHE A 25 2.66 1.08 9.91
N ALA A 26 3.02 -0.18 9.79
CA ALA A 26 2.41 -1.24 10.58
C ALA A 26 3.26 -1.45 11.82
N ILE A 27 2.63 -1.35 12.98
CA ILE A 27 3.31 -1.45 14.27
C ILE A 27 2.84 -2.70 14.96
N LEU A 28 3.79 -3.52 15.40
CA LEU A 28 3.50 -4.70 16.18
C LEU A 28 4.39 -4.66 17.41
N GLU A 29 3.77 -4.63 18.59
CA GLU A 29 4.49 -4.60 19.87
C GLU A 29 5.57 -3.51 19.88
N GLU A 30 5.18 -2.33 19.41
CA GLU A 30 6.02 -1.13 19.38
C GLU A 30 7.15 -1.16 18.34
N ASN A 31 7.19 -2.16 17.50
CA ASN A 31 8.18 -2.24 16.43
C ASN A 31 7.53 -1.99 15.09
N VAL A 32 8.22 -1.25 14.24
CA VAL A 32 7.76 -1.06 12.86
C VAL A 32 8.05 -2.35 12.10
N VAL A 33 7.00 -2.98 11.61
CA VAL A 33 7.13 -4.25 10.91
C VAL A 33 6.71 -4.17 9.46
N GLY A 34 6.15 -3.04 9.05
CA GLY A 34 5.79 -2.83 7.65
C GLY A 34 5.63 -1.38 7.35
N THR A 35 5.67 -1.06 6.06
CA THR A 35 5.53 0.33 5.60
C THR A 35 4.88 0.35 4.23
N ALA A 36 4.23 1.46 3.93
CA ALA A 36 3.67 1.73 2.60
C ALA A 36 3.59 3.23 2.44
N ALA A 37 3.83 3.71 1.23
CA ALA A 37 3.75 5.14 0.94
C ALA A 37 2.80 5.38 -0.20
N LEU A 38 2.04 6.46 -0.11
CA LEU A 38 1.19 6.94 -1.19
C LEU A 38 1.77 8.24 -1.68
N ILE A 39 2.10 8.31 -2.96
CA ILE A 39 2.76 9.46 -3.57
C ILE A 39 1.82 10.07 -4.59
N PRO A 40 1.45 11.36 -4.44
CA PRO A 40 0.64 12.02 -5.46
C PRO A 40 1.45 12.15 -6.74
N THR A 41 0.89 11.70 -7.85
CA THR A 41 1.58 11.75 -9.14
C THR A 41 0.84 12.59 -10.16
N ALA A 42 -0.47 12.64 -10.06
CA ALA A 42 -1.31 13.44 -10.94
C ALA A 42 -2.54 13.83 -10.15
N GLU A 43 -3.40 14.63 -10.75
CA GLU A 43 -4.61 15.06 -10.07
C GLU A 43 -5.46 13.82 -9.77
N ASN A 44 -5.76 13.63 -8.47
CA ASN A 44 -6.60 12.53 -8.00
C ASN A 44 -6.02 11.15 -8.29
N VAL A 45 -4.70 11.05 -8.41
CA VAL A 45 -4.00 9.78 -8.63
C VAL A 45 -2.86 9.65 -7.64
N PHE A 46 -2.83 8.53 -6.93
CA PHE A 46 -1.72 8.18 -6.03
C PHE A 46 -0.96 7.00 -6.58
N GLU A 47 0.33 6.98 -6.32
CA GLU A 47 1.13 5.78 -6.53
C GLU A 47 1.40 5.13 -5.18
N LEU A 48 1.15 3.83 -5.09
CA LEU A 48 1.53 3.06 -3.92
C LEU A 48 2.98 2.63 -4.09
N ALA A 49 3.84 3.08 -3.20
CA ALA A 49 5.27 2.83 -3.28
C ALA A 49 5.78 2.29 -1.96
N LYS A 50 6.96 1.68 -2.01
CA LYS A 50 7.68 1.26 -0.79
C LYS A 50 6.84 0.38 0.12
N MET A 51 6.00 -0.46 -0.47
CA MET A 51 5.22 -1.43 0.27
C MET A 51 6.15 -2.55 0.71
N SER A 52 6.28 -2.74 2.02
CA SER A 52 7.22 -3.70 2.56
C SER A 52 6.73 -4.22 3.91
N VAL A 53 6.93 -5.50 4.14
CA VAL A 53 6.64 -6.14 5.42
C VAL A 53 7.86 -6.96 5.80
N ARG A 54 8.23 -6.94 7.07
CA ARG A 54 9.36 -7.74 7.55
C ARG A 54 9.22 -9.17 7.06
N LYS A 55 10.32 -9.72 6.58
CA LYS A 55 10.30 -11.02 5.94
C LYS A 55 9.75 -12.12 6.84
N ASN A 56 10.13 -12.10 8.10
CA ASN A 56 9.68 -13.16 9.04
C ASN A 56 8.22 -12.99 9.46
N LEU A 57 7.58 -11.91 9.07
CA LEU A 57 6.19 -11.65 9.42
C LEU A 57 5.27 -11.65 8.20
N GLN A 58 5.79 -11.93 7.02
CA GLN A 58 4.96 -12.06 5.83
C GLN A 58 4.04 -13.25 5.99
N GLY A 59 2.86 -13.17 5.38
CA GLY A 59 1.88 -14.22 5.50
C GLY A 59 0.96 -14.08 6.70
N ASN A 60 1.12 -13.03 7.50
CA ASN A 60 0.30 -12.83 8.70
C ASN A 60 -0.74 -11.72 8.51
N GLY A 61 -0.96 -11.28 7.28
CA GLY A 61 -2.00 -10.29 7.00
C GLY A 61 -1.58 -8.85 7.20
N ILE A 62 -0.31 -8.59 7.52
CA ILE A 62 0.14 -7.23 7.76
C ILE A 62 0.10 -6.41 6.49
N GLY A 63 0.57 -6.97 5.37
CA GLY A 63 0.51 -6.28 4.10
C GLY A 63 -0.92 -5.96 3.68
N LYS A 64 -1.82 -6.89 3.92
CA LYS A 64 -3.23 -6.69 3.60
C LYS A 64 -3.82 -5.54 4.40
N LYS A 65 -3.47 -5.44 5.68
CA LYS A 65 -3.94 -4.36 6.54
C LYS A 65 -3.36 -3.01 6.12
N LEU A 66 -2.08 -2.98 5.76
CA LEU A 66 -1.46 -1.77 5.24
C LEU A 66 -2.16 -1.31 3.98
N LEU A 67 -2.38 -2.23 3.06
CA LEU A 67 -3.01 -1.91 1.78
C LEU A 67 -4.44 -1.41 1.99
N LYS A 68 -5.17 -2.07 2.88
CA LYS A 68 -6.53 -1.64 3.20
C LYS A 68 -6.55 -0.21 3.73
N ARG A 69 -5.60 0.12 4.61
CA ARG A 69 -5.54 1.47 5.16
C ARG A 69 -5.20 2.50 4.08
N CYS A 70 -4.29 2.15 3.19
CA CYS A 70 -3.95 3.04 2.08
C CYS A 70 -5.16 3.30 1.19
N ILE A 71 -5.94 2.27 0.92
CA ILE A 71 -7.13 2.40 0.09
C ILE A 71 -8.17 3.28 0.80
N GLU A 72 -8.38 3.06 2.10
CA GLU A 72 -9.31 3.87 2.87
C GLU A 72 -8.92 5.34 2.87
N PHE A 73 -7.63 5.61 3.09
CA PHE A 73 -7.12 6.97 3.07
C PHE A 73 -7.35 7.63 1.72
N SER A 74 -7.06 6.89 0.65
CA SER A 74 -7.24 7.42 -0.70
C SER A 74 -8.69 7.75 -0.99
N LYS A 75 -9.61 6.92 -0.53
CA LYS A 75 -11.04 7.19 -0.68
C LYS A 75 -11.44 8.44 0.10
N GLU A 76 -10.92 8.62 1.31
CA GLU A 76 -11.19 9.81 2.11
C GLU A 76 -10.73 11.07 1.40
N ARG A 77 -9.64 10.97 0.65
CA ARG A 77 -9.10 12.10 -0.11
C ARG A 77 -9.72 12.23 -1.49
N LYS A 78 -10.70 11.38 -1.82
CA LYS A 78 -11.41 11.41 -3.10
C LYS A 78 -10.46 11.18 -4.28
N VAL A 79 -9.46 10.37 -4.07
CA VAL A 79 -8.55 9.94 -5.12
C VAL A 79 -9.30 8.96 -6.01
N ARG A 80 -9.12 9.09 -7.32
CA ARG A 80 -9.83 8.24 -8.29
C ARG A 80 -9.10 6.95 -8.58
N GLU A 81 -7.78 6.96 -8.45
CA GLU A 81 -6.99 5.83 -8.87
C GLU A 81 -5.74 5.70 -8.02
N ILE A 82 -5.41 4.47 -7.65
CA ILE A 82 -4.11 4.13 -7.08
C ILE A 82 -3.44 3.19 -8.07
N PHE A 83 -2.18 3.47 -8.42
CA PHE A 83 -1.43 2.53 -9.23
C PHE A 83 -0.15 2.14 -8.51
N LEU A 84 0.44 1.04 -8.94
CA LEU A 84 1.72 0.58 -8.41
C LEU A 84 2.51 -0.10 -9.53
N ILE A 85 3.81 -0.18 -9.32
CA ILE A 85 4.70 -0.85 -10.25
C ILE A 85 5.49 -1.88 -9.44
N THR A 86 5.50 -3.12 -9.90
CA THR A 86 6.12 -4.22 -9.20
C THR A 86 6.73 -5.19 -10.20
N ASN A 87 7.28 -6.28 -9.70
CA ASN A 87 7.78 -7.35 -10.54
C ASN A 87 6.87 -8.56 -10.43
N ASP A 88 6.57 -9.16 -11.57
CA ASP A 88 5.67 -10.32 -11.59
C ASP A 88 6.31 -11.57 -10.98
N SER A 89 7.61 -11.53 -10.70
CA SER A 89 8.26 -12.60 -9.96
C SER A 89 7.89 -12.59 -8.47
N LEU A 90 7.38 -11.48 -7.96
CA LEU A 90 7.00 -11.35 -6.56
C LEU A 90 5.57 -11.84 -6.37
N LYS A 91 5.38 -13.15 -6.43
CA LYS A 91 4.04 -13.73 -6.44
C LYS A 91 3.18 -13.41 -5.22
N PRO A 92 3.71 -13.46 -3.99
CA PRO A 92 2.87 -13.09 -2.84
C PRO A 92 2.35 -11.66 -2.91
N ALA A 93 3.18 -10.73 -3.34
CA ALA A 93 2.76 -9.34 -3.47
C ALA A 93 1.72 -9.20 -4.58
N LEU A 94 1.96 -9.85 -5.70
CA LEU A 94 1.03 -9.81 -6.82
C LEU A 94 -0.35 -10.33 -6.41
N ASN A 95 -0.37 -11.45 -5.69
CA ASN A 95 -1.61 -12.04 -5.21
C ASN A 95 -2.34 -11.10 -4.24
N LEU A 96 -1.60 -10.43 -3.40
CA LEU A 96 -2.18 -9.46 -2.47
C LEU A 96 -2.88 -8.34 -3.23
N TYR A 97 -2.21 -7.78 -4.24
CA TYR A 97 -2.80 -6.69 -5.01
C TYR A 97 -4.02 -7.15 -5.78
N LEU A 98 -3.94 -8.32 -6.41
CA LEU A 98 -5.07 -8.86 -7.15
C LEU A 98 -6.27 -9.11 -6.23
N SER A 99 -6.04 -9.68 -5.06
CA SER A 99 -7.12 -9.97 -4.13
C SER A 99 -7.73 -8.70 -3.55
N SER A 100 -7.02 -7.59 -3.63
CA SER A 100 -7.52 -6.31 -3.15
C SER A 100 -8.23 -5.48 -4.21
N GLY A 101 -8.34 -6.02 -5.42
CA GLY A 101 -9.09 -5.38 -6.49
C GLY A 101 -8.24 -4.69 -7.54
N PHE A 102 -6.92 -4.72 -7.41
CA PHE A 102 -6.05 -4.16 -8.43
C PHE A 102 -6.10 -5.03 -9.69
N VAL A 103 -6.00 -4.40 -10.83
CA VAL A 103 -5.97 -5.08 -12.12
C VAL A 103 -4.70 -4.71 -12.87
N LEU A 104 -4.29 -5.58 -13.77
CA LEU A 104 -3.11 -5.32 -14.59
C LEU A 104 -3.35 -4.14 -15.51
N ASN A 105 -2.31 -3.35 -15.71
CA ASN A 105 -2.35 -2.19 -16.56
C ASN A 105 -1.06 -2.18 -17.39
N GLU A 106 -1.00 -1.29 -18.38
CA GLU A 106 0.17 -1.21 -19.23
C GLU A 106 1.21 -0.28 -18.65
N LEU A 107 2.47 -0.68 -18.76
CA LEU A 107 3.60 0.17 -18.44
C LEU A 107 3.94 1.02 -19.65
N ASN A 108 4.23 2.29 -19.42
CA ASN A 108 4.84 3.07 -20.50
C ASN A 108 6.36 2.88 -20.45
N ASP A 109 7.05 3.37 -21.48
CA ASP A 109 8.48 3.11 -21.60
C ASP A 109 9.29 3.69 -20.45
N ASP A 110 8.89 4.84 -19.95
CA ASP A 110 9.62 5.47 -18.85
C ASP A 110 9.55 4.68 -17.56
N GLU A 111 8.46 3.97 -17.35
CA GLU A 111 8.24 3.20 -16.14
C GLU A 111 8.96 1.86 -16.17
N ARG A 112 9.19 1.33 -17.36
CA ARG A 112 9.64 -0.05 -17.54
C ARG A 112 11.02 -0.35 -16.98
N TYR A 113 11.95 0.57 -17.11
CA TYR A 113 13.35 0.27 -16.85
C TYR A 113 13.77 0.39 -15.40
N ASP A 114 13.14 1.27 -14.65
CA ASP A 114 13.65 1.59 -13.31
C ASP A 114 12.84 1.01 -12.18
N ARG A 115 11.62 0.55 -12.44
CA ARG A 115 10.67 0.35 -11.37
C ARG A 115 10.04 -1.03 -11.34
N GLY A 116 10.18 -1.79 -12.40
CA GLY A 116 9.60 -3.13 -12.46
C GLY A 116 8.99 -3.41 -13.80
N ASN A 117 8.42 -4.58 -13.94
CA ASN A 117 7.86 -5.03 -15.21
C ASN A 117 6.33 -5.15 -15.20
N THR A 118 5.67 -4.78 -14.10
CA THR A 118 4.24 -4.99 -13.96
C THR A 118 3.62 -3.76 -13.33
N LYS A 119 2.61 -3.20 -13.97
CA LYS A 119 1.85 -2.10 -13.42
C LYS A 119 0.45 -2.58 -13.11
N MET A 120 -0.07 -2.18 -11.96
CA MET A 120 -1.41 -2.53 -11.54
C MET A 120 -2.14 -1.28 -11.10
N SER A 121 -3.44 -1.26 -11.28
CA SER A 121 -4.25 -0.09 -10.94
C SER A 121 -5.51 -0.50 -10.22
N LEU A 122 -5.95 0.35 -9.31
CA LEU A 122 -7.22 0.20 -8.61
C LEU A 122 -8.00 1.48 -8.82
N ILE A 123 -9.17 1.37 -9.42
CA ILE A 123 -10.04 2.51 -9.64
C ILE A 123 -10.97 2.64 -8.44
N LEU A 124 -10.93 3.79 -7.79
CA LEU A 124 -11.69 4.02 -6.57
C LEU A 124 -13.00 4.76 -6.81
N GLY A 125 -13.09 5.48 -7.91
CA GLY A 125 -14.28 6.24 -8.20
C GLY A 125 -14.12 7.02 -9.47
N GLU A 126 -15.13 7.78 -9.79
CA GLU A 126 -15.14 8.53 -11.06
C GLU A 126 -14.77 9.98 -10.91
#